data_118a866e8cae2436d2484c23a632995c
#
_entry.id   118a866e8cae2436d2484c23a632995c
#
_cell.length_a   1.000
_cell.length_b   1.000
_cell.length_c   1.000
_cell.angle_alpha   90.00
_cell.angle_beta   90.00
_cell.angle_gamma   90.00
#
_symmetry.space_group_name_H-M   'P 1'
#
loop_
_entity.id
_entity.type
_entity.pdbx_description
1 polymer ?
#
loop_
_entity_poly.entity_id
_entity_poly.type
_entity_poly.pdbx_seq_one_letter_code
_entity_poly.pdbx_strand_id
1 'polypeptide(L)'
;GAPASFGGGVGKFTISAQLSKNSLKTHEAASLMVTISGKGNVSLLEAPVVSFPPDMEVYDTKVSDRIEKGGLSGSKVYEFPFIPRSHGDFVIDPIKYSYYDVDAKKYVTLETPAIDLVVEKGDETEASGVVMPASSRKDVRNLGSDVRFINTKAPLLAPKGEFMVGSGLFWVLLALIAMVGAVAYFALRKYAERRADVIGSKNRRATKMALKRLQLAGAFLKQN
;
A
#
# COMPACT_ATOMS: atom_id res chain seq x y z
N GLY A 1 -25.69 2.65 -34.92
CA GLY A 1 -25.15 1.92 -33.77
C GLY A 1 -23.95 2.69 -33.15
N ALA A 2 -23.54 2.34 -31.95
CA ALA A 2 -22.38 2.94 -31.33
C ALA A 2 -21.09 2.59 -32.11
N PRO A 3 -20.14 3.53 -32.28
CA PRO A 3 -18.85 3.23 -32.88
C PRO A 3 -18.01 2.30 -31.99
N ALA A 4 -17.06 1.57 -32.60
CA ALA A 4 -16.21 0.62 -31.86
C ALA A 4 -15.33 1.29 -30.78
N SER A 5 -15.05 2.59 -30.92
CA SER A 5 -14.30 3.41 -29.95
C SER A 5 -15.18 4.04 -28.86
N PHE A 6 -16.46 3.62 -28.74
CA PHE A 6 -17.35 4.14 -27.70
C PHE A 6 -16.97 3.61 -26.32
N GLY A 7 -16.54 4.50 -25.46
CA GLY A 7 -16.09 4.19 -24.10
C GLY A 7 -17.12 4.52 -23.02
N GLY A 8 -18.42 4.37 -23.29
CA GLY A 8 -19.47 4.56 -22.28
C GLY A 8 -19.77 6.01 -21.91
N GLY A 9 -19.09 6.99 -22.51
CA GLY A 9 -19.24 8.41 -22.20
C GLY A 9 -20.57 8.99 -22.72
N VAL A 10 -21.32 9.65 -21.84
CA VAL A 10 -22.53 10.40 -22.17
C VAL A 10 -22.36 11.82 -21.61
N GLY A 11 -22.32 12.81 -22.50
CA GLY A 11 -22.06 14.21 -22.13
C GLY A 11 -21.19 14.92 -23.14
N LYS A 12 -20.27 15.76 -22.68
CA LYS A 12 -19.26 16.46 -23.52
C LYS A 12 -17.88 16.23 -22.94
N PHE A 13 -17.00 15.64 -23.73
CA PHE A 13 -15.67 15.25 -23.29
C PHE A 13 -14.58 15.76 -24.24
N THR A 14 -13.37 15.83 -23.73
CA THR A 14 -12.14 16.06 -24.45
C THR A 14 -11.15 14.96 -24.10
N ILE A 15 -10.23 14.65 -25.02
CA ILE A 15 -9.17 13.68 -24.81
C ILE A 15 -7.80 14.33 -25.02
N SER A 16 -6.83 13.97 -24.20
CA SER A 16 -5.42 14.30 -24.40
C SER A 16 -4.55 13.10 -24.03
N ALA A 17 -3.43 12.96 -24.70
CA ALA A 17 -2.45 11.93 -24.44
C ALA A 17 -1.07 12.53 -24.30
N GLN A 18 -0.29 12.07 -23.32
CA GLN A 18 1.07 12.54 -23.04
C GLN A 18 1.94 11.38 -22.57
N LEU A 19 3.19 11.36 -23.04
CA LEU A 19 4.22 10.48 -22.51
C LEU A 19 4.83 11.07 -21.23
N SER A 20 5.20 10.21 -20.31
CA SER A 20 5.97 10.60 -19.12
C SER A 20 7.37 11.10 -19.49
N LYS A 21 7.92 10.60 -20.62
CA LYS A 21 9.21 10.97 -21.19
C LYS A 21 9.15 10.84 -22.71
N ASN A 22 9.71 11.78 -23.44
CA ASN A 22 9.73 11.77 -24.91
C ASN A 22 10.96 11.02 -25.49
N SER A 23 12.00 10.82 -24.69
CA SER A 23 13.18 10.02 -25.01
C SER A 23 13.43 9.02 -23.89
N LEU A 24 13.69 7.78 -24.25
CA LEU A 24 13.91 6.64 -23.35
C LEU A 24 15.14 5.87 -23.81
N LYS A 25 15.71 5.09 -22.90
CA LYS A 25 16.66 4.04 -23.27
C LYS A 25 15.94 2.69 -23.37
N THR A 26 16.49 1.79 -24.15
CA THR A 26 16.01 0.39 -24.21
C THR A 26 15.94 -0.18 -22.79
N HIS A 27 14.84 -0.86 -22.46
CA HIS A 27 14.51 -1.40 -21.14
C HIS A 27 14.22 -0.36 -20.05
N GLU A 28 14.11 0.92 -20.38
CA GLU A 28 13.67 1.94 -19.44
C GLU A 28 12.13 2.00 -19.41
N ALA A 29 11.56 2.00 -18.20
CA ALA A 29 10.12 2.09 -18.05
C ALA A 29 9.60 3.52 -18.27
N ALA A 30 8.49 3.63 -18.98
CA ALA A 30 7.74 4.86 -19.16
C ALA A 30 6.23 4.59 -19.09
N SER A 31 5.45 5.66 -19.10
CA SER A 31 3.99 5.57 -19.12
C SER A 31 3.42 6.53 -20.16
N LEU A 32 2.38 6.06 -20.85
CA LEU A 32 1.49 6.89 -21.63
C LEU A 32 0.28 7.24 -20.77
N MET A 33 0.06 8.54 -20.53
CA MET A 33 -1.08 9.04 -19.77
C MET A 33 -2.13 9.57 -20.73
N VAL A 34 -3.31 8.94 -20.74
CA VAL A 34 -4.47 9.38 -21.52
C VAL A 34 -5.49 9.97 -20.55
N THR A 35 -5.78 11.25 -20.72
CA THR A 35 -6.71 11.97 -19.88
C THR A 35 -7.98 12.27 -20.66
N ILE A 36 -9.13 11.83 -20.12
CA ILE A 36 -10.45 12.17 -20.62
C ILE A 36 -11.11 13.07 -19.58
N SER A 37 -11.50 14.27 -19.99
CA SER A 37 -12.11 15.26 -19.10
C SER A 37 -13.35 15.90 -19.72
N GLY A 38 -14.30 16.28 -18.86
CA GLY A 38 -15.51 16.91 -19.36
C GLY A 38 -16.67 16.90 -18.38
N LYS A 39 -17.85 17.09 -18.93
CA LYS A 39 -19.14 17.09 -18.21
C LYS A 39 -19.99 15.92 -18.69
N GLY A 40 -20.45 15.12 -17.75
CA GLY A 40 -21.24 13.91 -18.02
C GLY A 40 -20.91 12.81 -17.00
N ASN A 41 -21.13 11.57 -17.40
CA ASN A 41 -20.93 10.39 -16.56
C ASN A 41 -19.45 9.97 -16.42
N VAL A 42 -18.59 10.88 -15.95
CA VAL A 42 -17.12 10.68 -15.87
C VAL A 42 -16.72 9.37 -15.19
N SER A 43 -17.42 8.98 -14.12
CA SER A 43 -17.11 7.74 -13.37
C SER A 43 -17.28 6.47 -14.18
N LEU A 44 -18.14 6.47 -15.19
CA LEU A 44 -18.46 5.30 -16.02
C LEU A 44 -17.63 5.21 -17.30
N LEU A 45 -16.69 6.15 -17.52
CA LEU A 45 -15.83 6.11 -18.71
C LEU A 45 -14.92 4.87 -18.66
N GLU A 46 -14.84 4.17 -19.77
CA GLU A 46 -13.96 3.03 -19.99
C GLU A 46 -12.62 3.47 -20.57
N ALA A 47 -11.59 2.63 -20.43
CA ALA A 47 -10.29 2.91 -20.98
C ALA A 47 -10.31 2.96 -22.51
N PRO A 48 -9.65 3.93 -23.14
CA PRO A 48 -9.49 3.91 -24.60
C PRO A 48 -8.61 2.75 -25.02
N VAL A 49 -8.85 2.24 -26.22
CA VAL A 49 -7.97 1.24 -26.85
C VAL A 49 -6.76 1.97 -27.40
N VAL A 50 -5.57 1.57 -26.94
CA VAL A 50 -4.29 2.11 -27.38
C VAL A 50 -3.55 1.02 -28.15
N SER A 51 -3.09 1.37 -29.38
CA SER A 51 -2.26 0.49 -30.18
C SER A 51 -0.80 0.88 -29.96
N PHE A 52 -0.06 0.04 -29.27
CA PHE A 52 1.38 0.21 -29.10
C PHE A 52 2.15 -0.52 -30.20
N PRO A 53 3.33 -0.02 -30.60
CA PRO A 53 4.24 -0.75 -31.46
C PRO A 53 4.59 -2.15 -30.89
N PRO A 54 4.88 -3.14 -31.76
CA PRO A 54 5.07 -4.55 -31.33
C PRO A 54 6.25 -4.76 -30.37
N ASP A 55 7.25 -3.87 -30.42
CA ASP A 55 8.44 -3.94 -29.56
C ASP A 55 8.26 -3.29 -28.18
N MET A 56 7.02 -2.96 -27.83
CA MET A 56 6.66 -2.40 -26.52
C MET A 56 6.01 -3.48 -25.66
N GLU A 57 6.59 -3.71 -24.48
CA GLU A 57 5.94 -4.53 -23.46
C GLU A 57 5.05 -3.66 -22.62
N VAL A 58 3.74 -3.86 -22.73
CA VAL A 58 2.72 -3.07 -22.06
C VAL A 58 2.23 -3.80 -20.81
N TYR A 59 2.10 -3.08 -19.70
CA TYR A 59 1.65 -3.59 -18.42
C TYR A 59 0.21 -3.17 -18.12
N ASP A 60 -0.31 -3.64 -16.99
CA ASP A 60 -1.68 -3.35 -16.56
C ASP A 60 -1.94 -1.85 -16.45
N THR A 61 -3.06 -1.42 -17.02
CA THR A 61 -3.51 -0.03 -17.02
C THR A 61 -3.92 0.41 -15.61
N LYS A 62 -3.33 1.50 -15.14
CA LYS A 62 -3.74 2.15 -13.91
C LYS A 62 -4.77 3.23 -14.19
N VAL A 63 -5.78 3.33 -13.36
CA VAL A 63 -6.87 4.30 -13.51
C VAL A 63 -6.92 5.19 -12.28
N SER A 64 -6.99 6.50 -12.51
CA SER A 64 -7.25 7.48 -11.47
C SER A 64 -8.31 8.47 -11.96
N ASP A 65 -9.23 8.84 -11.08
CA ASP A 65 -10.29 9.78 -11.37
C ASP A 65 -10.25 10.98 -10.41
N ARG A 66 -10.65 12.11 -10.93
CA ARG A 66 -10.84 13.35 -10.18
C ARG A 66 -12.20 13.90 -10.54
N ILE A 67 -13.20 13.56 -9.73
CA ILE A 67 -14.59 13.92 -9.95
C ILE A 67 -14.97 15.08 -9.03
N GLU A 68 -15.59 16.12 -9.57
CA GLU A 68 -16.06 17.26 -8.80
C GLU A 68 -17.26 16.89 -7.91
N LYS A 69 -17.47 17.69 -6.86
CA LYS A 69 -18.64 17.55 -5.97
C LYS A 69 -19.91 17.70 -6.79
N GLY A 70 -20.65 16.60 -6.91
CA GLY A 70 -21.88 16.54 -7.74
C GLY A 70 -21.82 15.49 -8.85
N GLY A 71 -20.64 14.95 -9.16
CA GLY A 71 -20.49 13.79 -10.05
C GLY A 71 -20.67 14.04 -11.54
N LEU A 72 -21.00 15.29 -11.94
CA LEU A 72 -21.34 15.64 -13.32
C LEU A 72 -20.18 16.23 -14.13
N SER A 73 -19.02 16.44 -13.53
CA SER A 73 -17.82 16.94 -14.19
C SER A 73 -16.57 16.37 -13.54
N GLY A 74 -15.49 16.31 -14.29
CA GLY A 74 -14.23 15.80 -13.80
C GLY A 74 -13.31 15.32 -14.89
N SER A 75 -12.28 14.58 -14.48
CA SER A 75 -11.33 13.94 -15.39
C SER A 75 -11.03 12.51 -14.92
N LYS A 76 -10.76 11.65 -15.89
CA LYS A 76 -10.31 10.28 -15.67
C LYS A 76 -9.00 10.08 -16.42
N VAL A 77 -7.98 9.64 -15.73
CA VAL A 77 -6.64 9.42 -16.28
C VAL A 77 -6.38 7.93 -16.34
N TYR A 78 -6.00 7.46 -17.50
CA TYR A 78 -5.57 6.10 -17.76
C TYR A 78 -4.06 6.13 -18.00
N GLU A 79 -3.31 5.50 -17.14
CA GLU A 79 -1.88 5.34 -17.25
C GLU A 79 -1.57 3.95 -17.81
N PHE A 80 -0.90 3.91 -18.95
CA PHE A 80 -0.44 2.70 -19.63
C PHE A 80 1.07 2.60 -19.46
N PRO A 81 1.56 1.85 -18.46
CA PRO A 81 2.99 1.63 -18.30
C PRO A 81 3.51 0.71 -19.39
N PHE A 82 4.69 1.01 -19.92
CA PHE A 82 5.33 0.20 -20.95
C PHE A 82 6.86 0.24 -20.85
N ILE A 83 7.50 -0.77 -21.43
CA ILE A 83 8.96 -0.89 -21.54
C ILE A 83 9.32 -1.21 -22.99
N PRO A 84 10.09 -0.36 -23.68
CA PRO A 84 10.60 -0.65 -25.03
C PRO A 84 11.66 -1.76 -24.98
N ARG A 85 11.54 -2.74 -25.87
CA ARG A 85 12.46 -3.86 -25.99
C ARG A 85 13.58 -3.65 -26.97
N SER A 86 13.38 -2.75 -27.95
CA SER A 86 14.37 -2.39 -28.96
C SER A 86 14.57 -0.87 -29.02
N HIS A 87 15.70 -0.45 -29.55
CA HIS A 87 15.98 0.96 -29.83
C HIS A 87 15.45 1.33 -31.22
N GLY A 88 15.11 2.59 -31.41
CA GLY A 88 14.60 3.13 -32.68
C GLY A 88 13.59 4.25 -32.47
N ASP A 89 13.08 4.75 -33.56
CA ASP A 89 12.02 5.74 -33.57
C ASP A 89 10.67 5.04 -33.71
N PHE A 90 9.82 5.25 -32.75
CA PHE A 90 8.50 4.64 -32.69
C PHE A 90 7.42 5.72 -32.74
N VAL A 91 6.28 5.35 -33.28
CA VAL A 91 5.10 6.21 -33.31
C VAL A 91 3.95 5.47 -32.66
N ILE A 92 3.32 6.07 -31.66
CA ILE A 92 2.08 5.58 -31.08
C ILE A 92 0.95 6.21 -31.91
N ASP A 93 0.10 5.34 -32.46
CA ASP A 93 -1.00 5.76 -33.32
C ASP A 93 -1.99 6.68 -32.59
N PRO A 94 -2.71 7.57 -33.33
CA PRO A 94 -3.75 8.41 -32.77
C PRO A 94 -4.80 7.59 -32.03
N ILE A 95 -5.09 7.98 -30.78
CA ILE A 95 -6.05 7.31 -29.92
C ILE A 95 -7.44 7.86 -30.20
N LYS A 96 -8.36 6.98 -30.59
CA LYS A 96 -9.76 7.31 -30.85
C LYS A 96 -10.63 7.00 -29.66
N TYR A 97 -11.45 7.95 -29.28
CA TYR A 97 -12.42 7.82 -28.20
C TYR A 97 -13.76 8.44 -28.60
N SER A 98 -14.83 7.70 -28.51
CA SER A 98 -16.18 8.18 -28.85
C SER A 98 -17.05 8.28 -27.62
N TYR A 99 -17.86 9.31 -27.60
CA TYR A 99 -18.89 9.52 -26.58
C TYR A 99 -20.22 9.92 -27.23
N TYR A 100 -21.31 9.82 -26.50
CA TYR A 100 -22.62 10.28 -26.94
C TYR A 100 -22.85 11.71 -26.45
N ASP A 101 -23.01 12.64 -27.38
CA ASP A 101 -23.40 14.04 -27.10
C ASP A 101 -24.90 14.13 -26.99
N VAL A 102 -25.40 14.46 -25.79
CA VAL A 102 -26.85 14.54 -25.51
C VAL A 102 -27.50 15.73 -26.22
N ASP A 103 -26.77 16.84 -26.37
CA ASP A 103 -27.29 18.04 -27.02
C ASP A 103 -27.38 17.85 -28.54
N ALA A 104 -26.32 17.28 -29.11
CA ALA A 104 -26.27 16.99 -30.55
C ALA A 104 -27.00 15.69 -30.93
N LYS A 105 -27.41 14.87 -29.96
CA LYS A 105 -28.07 13.56 -30.12
C LYS A 105 -27.32 12.62 -31.08
N LYS A 106 -25.98 12.62 -31.01
CA LYS A 106 -25.14 11.82 -31.88
C LYS A 106 -23.85 11.39 -31.16
N TYR A 107 -23.22 10.38 -31.72
CA TYR A 107 -21.85 9.99 -31.29
C TYR A 107 -20.84 10.98 -31.85
N VAL A 108 -19.91 11.40 -31.01
CA VAL A 108 -18.78 12.26 -31.36
C VAL A 108 -17.52 11.47 -31.10
N THR A 109 -16.63 11.40 -32.10
CA THR A 109 -15.34 10.73 -31.96
C THR A 109 -14.26 11.79 -31.81
N LEU A 110 -13.51 11.65 -30.73
CA LEU A 110 -12.30 12.42 -30.45
C LEU A 110 -11.09 11.62 -30.91
N GLU A 111 -10.04 12.32 -31.32
CA GLU A 111 -8.80 11.72 -31.77
C GLU A 111 -7.62 12.53 -31.21
N THR A 112 -6.62 11.86 -30.64
CA THR A 112 -5.37 12.50 -30.24
C THR A 112 -4.41 12.60 -31.42
N PRO A 113 -3.44 13.50 -31.40
CA PRO A 113 -2.34 13.42 -32.36
C PRO A 113 -1.56 12.12 -32.17
N ALA A 114 -0.84 11.69 -33.21
CA ALA A 114 0.18 10.66 -33.09
C ALA A 114 1.29 11.14 -32.15
N ILE A 115 1.94 10.22 -31.44
CA ILE A 115 2.96 10.56 -30.47
C ILE A 115 4.27 9.90 -30.88
N ASP A 116 5.28 10.71 -31.15
CA ASP A 116 6.62 10.24 -31.48
C ASP A 116 7.37 9.90 -30.19
N LEU A 117 8.07 8.77 -30.20
CA LEU A 117 8.88 8.26 -29.10
C LEU A 117 10.24 7.82 -29.65
N VAL A 118 11.29 8.46 -29.20
CA VAL A 118 12.67 8.09 -29.49
C VAL A 118 13.20 7.17 -28.41
N VAL A 119 13.63 5.97 -28.80
CA VAL A 119 14.27 5.01 -27.90
C VAL A 119 15.72 4.85 -28.26
N GLU A 120 16.59 5.38 -27.42
CA GLU A 120 18.03 5.26 -27.55
C GLU A 120 18.51 3.87 -27.15
N LYS A 121 19.68 3.46 -27.67
CA LYS A 121 20.31 2.23 -27.23
C LYS A 121 20.67 2.34 -25.74
N GLY A 122 20.18 1.41 -24.92
CA GLY A 122 20.55 1.34 -23.50
C GLY A 122 22.05 1.09 -23.34
N ASP A 123 22.64 1.60 -22.27
CA ASP A 123 24.03 1.34 -21.94
C ASP A 123 24.18 -0.15 -21.59
N GLU A 124 24.79 -0.92 -22.48
CA GLU A 124 25.16 -2.33 -22.26
C GLU A 124 26.21 -2.49 -21.12
N THR A 125 26.46 -1.45 -20.35
CA THR A 125 27.62 -1.35 -19.46
C THR A 125 27.45 -1.98 -18.08
N GLU A 126 26.30 -2.57 -17.75
CA GLU A 126 26.17 -3.25 -16.47
C GLU A 126 26.12 -4.80 -16.53
N ALA A 127 26.34 -5.39 -17.69
CA ALA A 127 26.39 -6.86 -17.82
C ALA A 127 27.68 -7.42 -18.43
N SER A 128 28.72 -6.63 -18.66
CA SER A 128 29.95 -7.14 -19.29
C SER A 128 31.21 -6.47 -18.79
N GLY A 129 31.52 -6.68 -17.54
CA GLY A 129 32.85 -6.48 -17.02
C GLY A 129 33.67 -7.78 -17.05
N VAL A 130 33.89 -8.39 -18.19
CA VAL A 130 35.04 -9.30 -18.42
C VAL A 130 35.36 -9.29 -19.92
N VAL A 131 36.34 -8.51 -20.29
CA VAL A 131 37.07 -8.71 -21.56
C VAL A 131 37.84 -10.01 -21.42
N MET A 132 37.38 -11.09 -22.05
CA MET A 132 38.19 -12.29 -22.23
C MET A 132 38.79 -12.29 -23.64
N PRO A 133 40.11 -12.48 -23.78
CA PRO A 133 40.73 -12.67 -25.08
C PRO A 133 40.26 -13.98 -25.70
N ALA A 134 40.07 -13.91 -27.02
CA ALA A 134 39.64 -15.04 -27.85
C ALA A 134 40.65 -16.18 -27.78
N SER A 135 40.36 -17.19 -26.96
CA SER A 135 40.77 -18.59 -27.16
C SER A 135 40.24 -19.50 -26.06
N SER A 136 39.24 -20.22 -26.30
CA SER A 136 39.06 -21.66 -26.17
C SER A 136 37.58 -22.02 -26.05
N ARG A 137 37.12 -22.67 -27.08
CA ARG A 137 35.90 -23.48 -27.00
C ARG A 137 36.12 -24.54 -25.91
N LYS A 138 35.46 -24.40 -24.79
CA LYS A 138 35.18 -25.52 -23.88
C LYS A 138 33.87 -25.31 -23.15
N ASP A 139 32.96 -26.19 -23.54
CA ASP A 139 31.86 -26.76 -22.76
C ASP A 139 30.92 -25.86 -21.97
N VAL A 140 29.73 -25.87 -22.48
CA VAL A 140 28.43 -25.68 -21.82
C VAL A 140 28.40 -26.37 -20.44
N ARG A 141 28.89 -25.70 -19.42
CA ARG A 141 28.70 -26.03 -17.99
C ARG A 141 28.80 -24.82 -17.10
N ASN A 142 27.96 -23.83 -17.33
CA ASN A 142 27.73 -22.79 -16.32
C ASN A 142 26.27 -22.33 -16.38
N LEU A 143 25.36 -23.26 -16.13
CA LEU A 143 23.97 -22.92 -15.77
C LEU A 143 23.86 -22.45 -14.29
N GLY A 144 24.98 -22.24 -13.61
CA GLY A 144 24.99 -21.88 -12.19
C GLY A 144 25.22 -20.41 -11.87
N SER A 145 25.54 -19.55 -12.87
CA SER A 145 25.86 -18.14 -12.58
C SER A 145 24.81 -17.12 -13.01
N ASP A 146 23.74 -17.58 -13.64
CA ASP A 146 22.72 -16.66 -14.19
C ASP A 146 21.55 -16.37 -13.23
N VAL A 147 21.62 -16.90 -12.01
CA VAL A 147 20.61 -16.62 -10.98
C VAL A 147 21.30 -15.84 -9.83
N ARG A 148 21.72 -14.60 -10.12
CA ARG A 148 22.40 -13.73 -9.15
C ARG A 148 21.54 -13.26 -7.99
N PHE A 149 20.25 -13.61 -7.94
CA PHE A 149 19.31 -13.13 -6.93
C PHE A 149 18.62 -14.23 -6.12
N ILE A 150 18.99 -15.48 -6.28
CA ILE A 150 18.59 -16.50 -5.31
C ILE A 150 19.58 -16.42 -4.16
N ASN A 151 19.12 -15.93 -3.03
CA ASN A 151 19.85 -15.98 -1.78
C ASN A 151 20.09 -17.45 -1.44
N THR A 152 21.28 -17.97 -1.74
CA THR A 152 21.68 -19.37 -1.47
C THR A 152 21.91 -19.64 0.01
N LYS A 153 21.95 -18.56 0.85
CA LYS A 153 21.81 -18.72 2.29
C LYS A 153 20.36 -19.02 2.54
N ALA A 154 20.03 -20.27 2.86
CA ALA A 154 18.69 -20.65 3.25
C ALA A 154 18.17 -19.62 4.26
N PRO A 155 17.12 -18.85 3.96
CA PRO A 155 16.52 -18.03 4.98
C PRO A 155 16.13 -18.97 6.11
N LEU A 156 16.28 -18.56 7.35
CA LEU A 156 15.77 -19.26 8.53
C LEU A 156 14.22 -19.27 8.46
N LEU A 157 13.69 -19.93 7.42
CA LEU A 157 12.27 -20.21 7.32
C LEU A 157 12.04 -21.44 8.17
N ALA A 158 11.29 -21.27 9.25
CA ALA A 158 10.78 -22.39 10.02
C ALA A 158 10.01 -23.34 9.08
N PRO A 159 10.23 -24.66 9.13
CA PRO A 159 9.53 -25.61 8.30
C PRO A 159 8.01 -25.45 8.54
N LYS A 160 7.24 -25.53 7.45
CA LYS A 160 5.79 -25.42 7.47
C LYS A 160 5.21 -26.52 8.37
N GLY A 161 4.79 -26.13 9.59
CA GLY A 161 4.27 -27.07 10.59
C GLY A 161 4.78 -26.83 12.01
N GLU A 162 5.84 -26.07 12.20
CA GLU A 162 6.26 -25.64 13.53
C GLU A 162 5.55 -24.33 13.89
N PHE A 163 4.31 -24.43 14.28
CA PHE A 163 3.60 -23.30 14.85
C PHE A 163 4.15 -23.05 16.25
N MET A 164 4.51 -21.81 16.53
CA MET A 164 4.96 -21.34 17.83
C MET A 164 4.00 -21.75 18.97
N VAL A 165 2.71 -21.92 18.67
CA VAL A 165 1.64 -22.32 19.58
C VAL A 165 1.76 -23.80 20.05
N GLY A 166 2.44 -24.66 19.30
CA GLY A 166 2.68 -26.07 19.66
C GLY A 166 4.02 -26.32 20.36
N SER A 167 4.89 -25.32 20.45
CA SER A 167 6.20 -25.49 21.05
C SER A 167 6.12 -25.44 22.59
N GLY A 168 6.95 -26.25 23.27
CA GLY A 168 7.04 -26.23 24.73
C GLY A 168 7.41 -24.84 25.27
N LEU A 169 8.15 -24.07 24.51
CA LEU A 169 8.55 -22.68 24.84
C LEU A 169 7.33 -21.75 24.93
N PHE A 170 6.33 -21.93 24.10
CA PHE A 170 5.08 -21.17 24.17
C PHE A 170 4.35 -21.38 25.52
N TRP A 171 4.24 -22.63 25.96
CA TRP A 171 3.57 -22.97 27.21
C TRP A 171 4.36 -22.48 28.44
N VAL A 172 5.70 -22.51 28.39
CA VAL A 172 6.55 -21.94 29.44
C VAL A 172 6.35 -20.42 29.55
N LEU A 173 6.30 -19.72 28.42
CA LEU A 173 6.12 -18.27 28.38
C LEU A 173 4.72 -17.86 28.88
N LEU A 174 3.70 -18.64 28.53
CA LEU A 174 2.33 -18.43 29.01
C LEU A 174 2.22 -18.66 30.50
N ALA A 175 2.86 -19.72 31.06
CA ALA A 175 2.93 -19.98 32.47
C ALA A 175 3.63 -18.86 33.24
N LEU A 176 4.71 -18.31 32.69
CA LEU A 176 5.44 -17.20 33.28
C LEU A 176 4.60 -15.93 33.38
N ILE A 177 3.83 -15.60 32.34
CA ILE A 177 2.88 -14.47 32.34
C ILE A 177 1.82 -14.68 33.40
N ALA A 178 1.25 -15.90 33.52
CA ALA A 178 0.25 -16.22 34.51
C ALA A 178 0.83 -16.08 35.93
N MET A 179 2.06 -16.53 36.17
CA MET A 179 2.75 -16.41 37.44
C MET A 179 2.97 -14.94 37.82
N VAL A 180 3.44 -14.10 36.91
CA VAL A 180 3.62 -12.66 37.16
C VAL A 180 2.28 -12.01 37.49
N GLY A 181 1.21 -12.36 36.78
CA GLY A 181 -0.13 -11.87 37.06
C GLY A 181 -0.62 -12.27 38.47
N ALA A 182 -0.40 -13.51 38.86
CA ALA A 182 -0.76 -14.00 40.21
C ALA A 182 0.02 -13.25 41.31
N VAL A 183 1.33 -13.09 41.15
CA VAL A 183 2.17 -12.34 42.09
C VAL A 183 1.70 -10.89 42.22
N ALA A 184 1.43 -10.22 41.09
CA ALA A 184 0.91 -8.87 41.09
C ALA A 184 -0.45 -8.76 41.79
N TYR A 185 -1.36 -9.71 41.54
CA TYR A 185 -2.65 -9.75 42.20
C TYR A 185 -2.54 -9.90 43.73
N PHE A 186 -1.70 -10.85 44.22
CA PHE A 186 -1.47 -11.02 45.64
C PHE A 186 -0.79 -9.81 46.30
N ALA A 187 0.17 -9.19 45.59
CA ALA A 187 0.82 -7.98 46.06
C ALA A 187 -0.15 -6.82 46.21
N LEU A 188 -1.01 -6.60 45.20
CA LEU A 188 -2.03 -5.54 45.25
C LEU A 188 -3.08 -5.81 46.33
N ARG A 189 -3.52 -7.03 46.47
CA ARG A 189 -4.44 -7.43 47.54
C ARG A 189 -3.85 -7.17 48.92
N LYS A 190 -2.61 -7.58 49.13
CA LYS A 190 -1.90 -7.35 50.41
C LYS A 190 -1.68 -5.86 50.67
N TYR A 191 -1.42 -5.06 49.62
CA TYR A 191 -1.32 -3.62 49.72
C TYR A 191 -2.64 -2.95 50.06
N ALA A 192 -3.75 -3.42 49.47
CA ALA A 192 -5.12 -2.95 49.81
C ALA A 192 -5.51 -3.28 51.25
N GLU A 193 -5.22 -4.52 51.72
CA GLU A 193 -5.46 -4.95 53.11
C GLU A 193 -4.67 -4.09 54.11
N ARG A 194 -3.39 -3.79 53.81
CA ARG A 194 -2.60 -2.89 54.64
C ARG A 194 -3.14 -1.46 54.72
N ARG A 195 -3.70 -0.93 53.62
CA ARG A 195 -4.35 0.40 53.62
C ARG A 195 -5.67 0.38 54.41
N ALA A 196 -6.45 -0.68 54.31
CA ALA A 196 -7.68 -0.85 55.07
C ALA A 196 -7.39 -0.91 56.59
N ASP A 197 -6.35 -1.61 57.00
CA ASP A 197 -5.93 -1.70 58.41
C ASP A 197 -5.47 -0.36 58.97
N VAL A 198 -4.79 0.48 58.18
CA VAL A 198 -4.38 1.86 58.61
C VAL A 198 -5.62 2.73 58.84
N ILE A 199 -6.65 2.63 58.00
CA ILE A 199 -7.90 3.34 58.18
C ILE A 199 -8.66 2.82 59.41
N GLY A 200 -8.75 1.47 59.57
CA GLY A 200 -9.38 0.83 60.70
C GLY A 200 -8.69 1.16 62.03
N SER A 201 -7.38 1.22 62.06
CA SER A 201 -6.61 1.55 63.27
C SER A 201 -6.76 3.02 63.67
N LYS A 202 -6.85 3.95 62.71
CA LYS A 202 -7.13 5.38 62.97
C LYS A 202 -8.54 5.57 63.54
N ASN A 203 -9.54 4.89 63.01
CA ASN A 203 -10.90 4.95 63.53
C ASN A 203 -10.99 4.37 64.95
N ARG A 204 -10.37 3.23 65.23
CA ARG A 204 -10.32 2.64 66.61
C ARG A 204 -9.65 3.58 67.59
N ARG A 205 -8.55 4.25 67.21
CA ARG A 205 -7.89 5.25 68.07
C ARG A 205 -8.78 6.48 68.32
N ALA A 206 -9.46 6.97 67.28
CA ALA A 206 -10.38 8.11 67.40
C ALA A 206 -11.56 7.81 68.34
N THR A 207 -12.18 6.59 68.19
CA THR A 207 -13.28 6.14 69.02
C THR A 207 -12.83 5.96 70.48
N LYS A 208 -11.61 5.39 70.72
CA LYS A 208 -11.07 5.20 72.08
C LYS A 208 -10.78 6.58 72.76
N MET A 209 -10.26 7.56 72.02
CA MET A 209 -10.06 8.91 72.55
C MET A 209 -11.37 9.63 72.82
N ALA A 210 -12.39 9.49 71.97
CA ALA A 210 -13.71 10.06 72.20
C ALA A 210 -14.37 9.46 73.44
N LEU A 211 -14.35 8.14 73.64
CA LEU A 211 -14.83 7.46 74.81
C LEU A 211 -14.12 7.94 76.09
N LYS A 212 -12.79 8.05 76.03
CA LYS A 212 -12.02 8.52 77.19
C LYS A 212 -12.37 9.96 77.58
N ARG A 213 -12.62 10.83 76.63
CA ARG A 213 -13.06 12.24 76.88
C ARG A 213 -14.49 12.29 77.43
N LEU A 214 -15.40 11.44 76.95
CA LEU A 214 -16.73 11.31 77.47
C LEU A 214 -16.74 10.80 78.93
N GLN A 215 -15.91 9.81 79.29
CA GLN A 215 -15.73 9.30 80.61
C GLN A 215 -15.17 10.39 81.57
N LEU A 216 -14.19 11.17 81.12
CA LEU A 216 -13.69 12.30 81.91
C LEU A 216 -14.73 13.38 82.11
N ALA A 217 -15.50 13.76 81.08
CA ALA A 217 -16.62 14.68 81.24
C ALA A 217 -17.73 14.18 82.17
N GLY A 218 -18.06 12.91 82.10
CA GLY A 218 -19.02 12.27 83.05
C GLY A 218 -18.51 12.20 84.48
N ALA A 219 -17.20 12.06 84.67
CA ALA A 219 -16.59 12.12 85.99
C ALA A 219 -16.63 13.52 86.62
N PHE A 220 -16.41 14.57 85.79
CA PHE A 220 -16.53 15.96 86.20
C PHE A 220 -17.99 16.34 86.61
N LEU A 221 -18.98 15.82 85.85
CA LEU A 221 -20.40 16.03 86.18
C LEU A 221 -20.88 15.32 87.43
N LYS A 222 -20.17 14.30 87.93
CA LYS A 222 -20.50 13.59 89.20
C LYS A 222 -19.84 14.22 90.45
N GLN A 223 -18.90 15.14 90.27
CA GLN A 223 -18.18 15.82 91.35
C GLN A 223 -18.76 17.21 91.74
N ASN A 224 -19.72 17.67 90.95
CA ASN A 224 -20.54 18.87 91.28
C ASN A 224 -21.97 18.43 91.57
#